data_a7c2d43071d7d241b50c9e6c1ba995d4
#
_entry.id   a7c2d43071d7d241b50c9e6c1ba995d4
#
_cell.length_a   1.000
_cell.length_b   1.000
_cell.length_c   1.000
_cell.angle_alpha   90.00
_cell.angle_beta   90.00
_cell.angle_gamma   90.00
#
_symmetry.space_group_name_H-M   'P 1'
#
loop_
_entity.id
_entity.type
_entity.pdbx_description
1 polymer ?
#
loop_
_entity_poly.entity_id
_entity_poly.type
_entity_poly.pdbx_seq_one_letter_code
_entity_poly.pdbx_strand_id
1 'polypeptide(L)'
;MLEIKTKKSGAELTSIKLNGIEKLHQGQSHWKRHAPILFPIVGQLKNGKTIINNNEYEMSQHGFARDMEFEEIEANKFLLKSSEETLAKFPFKFELYVEYTINKNELTTTYKVINKDKNCV
;
A
#
# COMPACT_ATOMS: atom_id res chain seq x y z
N MET A 1 -11.50 -10.43 21.60
CA MET A 1 -11.13 -11.00 20.32
C MET A 1 -10.86 -9.90 19.31
N LEU A 2 -9.78 -10.02 18.57
CA LEU A 2 -9.38 -9.02 17.59
C LEU A 2 -9.92 -9.41 16.20
N GLU A 3 -10.62 -8.48 15.55
CA GLU A 3 -11.16 -8.68 14.21
C GLU A 3 -10.71 -7.57 13.28
N ILE A 4 -10.44 -7.92 12.02
CA ILE A 4 -10.04 -6.93 11.02
C ILE A 4 -10.87 -7.07 9.75
N LYS A 5 -10.96 -5.96 9.00
CA LYS A 5 -11.52 -5.95 7.65
C LYS A 5 -10.56 -5.22 6.74
N THR A 6 -10.47 -5.68 5.50
CA THR A 6 -9.58 -5.14 4.49
C THR A 6 -10.33 -4.93 3.19
N LYS A 7 -9.73 -4.18 2.25
CA LYS A 7 -10.24 -4.06 0.89
C LYS A 7 -9.09 -4.20 -0.11
N LYS A 8 -9.40 -4.65 -1.32
CA LYS A 8 -8.39 -4.85 -2.37
C LYS A 8 -7.83 -3.54 -2.88
N SER A 9 -8.63 -2.49 -2.91
CA SER A 9 -8.16 -1.16 -3.31
C SER A 9 -7.14 -0.67 -2.28
N GLY A 10 -5.89 -0.55 -2.71
CA GLY A 10 -4.79 -0.14 -1.83
C GLY A 10 -4.37 -1.18 -0.80
N ALA A 11 -4.93 -2.39 -0.81
CA ALA A 11 -4.74 -3.41 0.23
C ALA A 11 -4.97 -2.81 1.62
N GLU A 12 -5.90 -1.89 1.71
CA GLU A 12 -6.08 -1.07 2.90
C GLU A 12 -6.85 -1.79 3.99
N LEU A 13 -6.34 -1.66 5.23
CA LEU A 13 -7.03 -2.11 6.42
C LEU A 13 -8.16 -1.12 6.71
N THR A 14 -9.41 -1.59 6.75
CA THR A 14 -10.57 -0.72 6.90
C THR A 14 -11.22 -0.78 8.27
N SER A 15 -10.94 -1.83 9.04
CA SER A 15 -11.51 -1.97 10.38
C SER A 15 -10.60 -2.80 11.28
N ILE A 16 -10.41 -2.34 12.49
CA ILE A 16 -9.78 -3.09 13.57
C ILE A 16 -10.72 -3.01 14.77
N LYS A 17 -11.29 -4.14 15.17
CA LYS A 17 -12.17 -4.19 16.32
C LYS A 17 -11.56 -5.06 17.42
N LEU A 18 -11.50 -4.55 18.62
CA LEU A 18 -11.11 -5.29 19.80
C LEU A 18 -12.34 -5.42 20.70
N ASN A 19 -12.81 -6.66 20.86
CA ASN A 19 -14.01 -6.96 21.66
C ASN A 19 -15.24 -6.14 21.20
N GLY A 20 -15.37 -6.00 19.87
CA GLY A 20 -16.50 -5.28 19.27
C GLY A 20 -16.34 -3.76 19.20
N ILE A 21 -15.25 -3.21 19.70
CA ILE A 21 -15.00 -1.76 19.68
C ILE A 21 -14.06 -1.40 18.57
N GLU A 22 -14.50 -0.50 17.67
CA GLU A 22 -13.69 -0.05 16.54
C GLU A 22 -12.54 0.83 17.00
N LYS A 23 -11.33 0.49 16.56
CA LYS A 23 -10.09 1.21 16.92
C LYS A 23 -9.46 1.98 15.78
N LEU A 24 -9.94 1.79 14.55
CA LEU A 24 -9.38 2.42 13.36
C LEU A 24 -10.26 3.57 12.89
N HIS A 25 -9.64 4.67 12.44
CA HIS A 25 -10.37 5.79 11.86
C HIS A 25 -11.22 5.32 10.66
N GLN A 26 -12.49 5.72 10.63
CA GLN A 26 -13.45 5.21 9.66
C GLN A 26 -13.59 6.08 8.40
N GLY A 27 -12.62 6.95 8.13
CA GLY A 27 -12.60 7.71 6.90
C GLY A 27 -13.66 8.79 6.82
N GLN A 28 -14.00 9.42 7.95
CA GLN A 28 -15.01 10.46 8.03
C GLN A 28 -14.40 11.86 7.97
N SER A 29 -15.21 12.84 7.62
CA SER A 29 -14.84 14.26 7.59
C SER A 29 -13.71 14.54 6.59
N HIS A 30 -12.58 15.06 7.07
CA HIS A 30 -11.47 15.50 6.23
C HIS A 30 -10.58 14.36 5.74
N TRP A 31 -10.62 13.21 6.41
CA TRP A 31 -9.76 12.07 6.10
C TRP A 31 -10.59 10.89 5.68
N LYS A 32 -10.62 10.61 4.38
CA LYS A 32 -11.47 9.56 3.80
C LYS A 32 -10.81 8.19 3.78
N ARG A 33 -9.54 8.10 4.09
CA ARG A 33 -8.83 6.82 4.11
C ARG A 33 -8.76 6.29 5.53
N HIS A 34 -8.56 4.97 5.66
CA HIS A 34 -8.45 4.31 6.97
C HIS A 34 -6.99 4.11 7.36
N ALA A 35 -6.28 3.27 6.61
CA ALA A 35 -4.87 2.95 6.88
C ALA A 35 -4.16 2.72 5.55
N PRO A 36 -3.90 3.76 4.75
CA PRO A 36 -3.35 3.60 3.41
C PRO A 36 -1.93 3.08 3.41
N ILE A 37 -1.61 2.28 2.39
CA ILE A 37 -0.26 1.77 2.17
C ILE A 37 0.54 2.80 1.39
N LEU A 38 1.67 3.22 1.93
CA LEU A 38 2.51 4.27 1.33
C LEU A 38 3.66 3.63 0.54
N PHE A 39 3.56 3.63 -0.77
CA PHE A 39 4.56 3.04 -1.66
C PHE A 39 4.44 3.64 -3.07
N PRO A 40 5.54 3.87 -3.79
CA PRO A 40 6.94 3.63 -3.40
C PRO A 40 7.57 4.73 -2.56
N ILE A 41 6.86 5.79 -2.27
CA ILE A 41 7.39 6.90 -1.46
C ILE A 41 6.46 7.22 -0.29
N VAL A 42 7.00 7.91 0.70
CA VAL A 42 6.27 8.50 1.82
C VAL A 42 6.45 10.01 1.72
N GLY A 43 5.36 10.75 1.89
CA GLY A 43 5.40 12.20 1.75
C GLY A 43 5.21 12.65 0.31
N GLN A 44 5.67 13.85 0.00
CA GLN A 44 5.47 14.46 -1.30
C GLN A 44 6.80 14.85 -1.93
N LEU A 45 6.98 14.53 -3.21
CA LEU A 45 8.14 14.96 -3.98
C LEU A 45 8.07 16.46 -4.24
N LYS A 46 9.21 17.12 -4.32
CA LYS A 46 9.29 18.54 -4.66
C LYS A 46 8.64 18.74 -6.03
N ASN A 47 7.61 19.62 -6.08
CA ASN A 47 6.82 19.84 -7.29
C ASN A 47 6.15 18.58 -7.84
N GLY A 48 6.01 17.52 -7.02
CA GLY A 48 5.41 16.26 -7.44
C GLY A 48 6.21 15.46 -8.45
N LYS A 49 7.49 15.77 -8.62
CA LYS A 49 8.31 15.18 -9.68
C LYS A 49 9.68 14.73 -9.17
N THR A 50 10.26 13.76 -9.88
CA THR A 50 11.63 13.31 -9.64
C THR A 50 12.28 12.91 -10.96
N ILE A 51 13.61 12.84 -10.95
CA ILE A 51 14.37 12.42 -12.13
C ILE A 51 15.06 11.10 -11.82
N ILE A 52 14.80 10.10 -12.66
CA ILE A 52 15.41 8.77 -12.56
C ILE A 52 15.98 8.42 -13.93
N ASN A 53 17.28 8.08 -13.98
CA ASN A 53 17.97 7.73 -15.22
C ASN A 53 17.76 8.78 -16.33
N ASN A 54 17.84 10.07 -15.97
CA ASN A 54 17.69 11.21 -16.86
C ASN A 54 16.26 11.42 -17.41
N ASN A 55 15.28 10.71 -16.89
CA ASN A 55 13.87 10.90 -17.25
C ASN A 55 13.11 11.46 -16.07
N GLU A 56 12.13 12.32 -16.36
CA GLU A 56 11.28 12.92 -15.34
C GLU A 56 10.05 12.06 -15.10
N TYR A 57 9.73 11.83 -13.83
CA TYR A 57 8.55 11.07 -13.42
C TYR A 57 7.73 11.86 -12.41
N GLU A 58 6.42 11.76 -12.53
CA GLU A 58 5.49 12.38 -11.60
C GLU A 58 4.91 11.32 -10.67
N MET A 59 4.73 11.69 -9.40
CA MET A 59 4.16 10.80 -8.42
C MET A 59 3.39 11.61 -7.38
N SER A 60 2.17 11.16 -7.08
CA SER A 60 1.34 11.83 -6.08
C SER A 60 1.89 11.62 -4.68
N GLN A 61 1.37 12.40 -3.73
CA GLN A 61 1.75 12.30 -2.32
C GLN A 61 1.59 10.85 -1.84
N HIS A 62 2.60 10.33 -1.15
CA HIS A 62 2.68 8.96 -0.62
C HIS A 62 2.70 7.86 -1.69
N GLY A 63 2.92 8.22 -2.96
CA GLY A 63 2.99 7.25 -4.05
C GLY A 63 1.62 6.77 -4.54
N PHE A 64 1.62 5.66 -5.27
CA PHE A 64 0.43 5.21 -6.00
C PHE A 64 -0.23 3.95 -5.42
N ALA A 65 0.45 3.19 -4.57
CA ALA A 65 -0.07 1.89 -4.13
C ALA A 65 -1.45 2.00 -3.46
N ARG A 66 -1.66 3.05 -2.69
CA ARG A 66 -2.94 3.26 -1.99
C ARG A 66 -4.13 3.47 -2.91
N ASP A 67 -3.87 3.83 -4.17
CA ASP A 67 -4.91 4.09 -5.18
C ASP A 67 -5.05 2.95 -6.18
N MET A 68 -4.30 1.86 -6.02
CA MET A 68 -4.34 0.72 -6.93
C MET A 68 -5.02 -0.47 -6.31
N GLU A 69 -5.64 -1.30 -7.15
CA GLU A 69 -6.26 -2.53 -6.69
C GLU A 69 -5.22 -3.62 -6.59
N PHE A 70 -5.14 -4.25 -5.41
CA PHE A 70 -4.28 -5.40 -5.17
C PHE A 70 -5.04 -6.69 -5.45
N GLU A 71 -4.29 -7.74 -5.78
CA GLU A 71 -4.83 -9.09 -5.87
C GLU A 71 -4.76 -9.73 -4.47
N GLU A 72 -5.89 -10.25 -3.98
CA GLU A 72 -5.88 -11.00 -2.72
C GLU A 72 -5.52 -12.46 -3.03
N ILE A 73 -4.29 -12.85 -2.72
CA ILE A 73 -3.78 -14.19 -3.06
C ILE A 73 -4.06 -15.23 -1.98
N GLU A 74 -4.24 -14.78 -0.76
CA GLU A 74 -4.67 -15.60 0.38
C GLU A 74 -5.46 -14.68 1.32
N ALA A 75 -6.16 -15.25 2.30
CA ALA A 75 -6.91 -14.44 3.26
C ALA A 75 -5.98 -13.41 3.91
N ASN A 76 -6.31 -12.13 3.75
CA ASN A 76 -5.55 -11.00 4.30
C ASN A 76 -4.11 -10.88 3.78
N LYS A 77 -3.81 -11.47 2.61
CA LYS A 77 -2.52 -11.35 1.95
C LYS A 77 -2.72 -10.82 0.53
N PHE A 78 -2.09 -9.70 0.24
CA PHE A 78 -2.32 -8.96 -1.00
C PHE A 78 -1.04 -8.79 -1.80
N LEU A 79 -1.17 -8.73 -3.12
CA LEU A 79 -0.06 -8.56 -4.05
C LEU A 79 -0.36 -7.47 -5.06
N LEU A 80 0.57 -6.53 -5.20
CA LEU A 80 0.58 -5.55 -6.28
C LEU A 80 1.83 -5.78 -7.13
N LYS A 81 1.64 -6.09 -8.42
CA LYS A 81 2.74 -6.24 -9.37
C LYS A 81 2.89 -4.97 -10.19
N SER A 82 4.12 -4.68 -10.60
CA SER A 82 4.36 -3.59 -11.53
C SER A 82 3.58 -3.81 -12.83
N SER A 83 3.18 -2.72 -13.45
CA SER A 83 2.37 -2.73 -14.67
C SER A 83 2.81 -1.55 -15.54
N GLU A 84 2.21 -1.42 -16.72
CA GLU A 84 2.49 -0.25 -17.56
C GLU A 84 2.17 1.06 -16.82
N GLU A 85 1.07 1.06 -16.06
CA GLU A 85 0.67 2.23 -15.28
C GLU A 85 1.69 2.58 -14.20
N THR A 86 2.20 1.59 -13.45
CA THR A 86 3.19 1.85 -12.42
C THR A 86 4.54 2.23 -13.02
N LEU A 87 4.92 1.59 -14.15
CA LEU A 87 6.19 1.89 -14.81
C LEU A 87 6.26 3.31 -15.36
N ALA A 88 5.10 3.90 -15.69
CA ALA A 88 5.03 5.29 -16.12
C ALA A 88 5.35 6.28 -14.99
N LYS A 89 5.19 5.85 -13.74
CA LYS A 89 5.42 6.68 -12.54
C LYS A 89 6.69 6.29 -11.80
N PHE A 90 7.04 5.03 -11.84
CA PHE A 90 8.17 4.45 -11.12
C PHE A 90 8.76 3.36 -12.03
N PRO A 91 9.90 3.62 -12.69
CA PRO A 91 10.36 2.83 -13.83
C PRO A 91 11.09 1.54 -13.44
N PHE A 92 10.64 0.86 -12.40
CA PHE A 92 11.24 -0.38 -11.94
C PHE A 92 10.19 -1.46 -11.79
N LYS A 93 10.54 -2.69 -12.14
CA LYS A 93 9.65 -3.84 -11.97
C LYS A 93 9.74 -4.32 -10.53
N PHE A 94 8.59 -4.57 -9.93
CA PHE A 94 8.51 -4.97 -8.53
C PHE A 94 7.32 -5.87 -8.26
N GLU A 95 7.36 -6.54 -7.12
CA GLU A 95 6.18 -7.17 -6.50
C GLU A 95 6.11 -6.67 -5.06
N LEU A 96 4.96 -6.13 -4.68
CA LEU A 96 4.71 -5.65 -3.32
C LEU A 96 3.68 -6.56 -2.67
N TYR A 97 4.07 -7.19 -1.58
CA TYR A 97 3.18 -8.01 -0.75
C TYR A 97 2.83 -7.27 0.51
N VAL A 98 1.55 -7.32 0.88
CA VAL A 98 1.07 -6.79 2.15
C VAL A 98 0.27 -7.89 2.82
N GLU A 99 0.63 -8.26 4.05
CA GLU A 99 -0.03 -9.33 4.78
C GLU A 99 -0.40 -8.86 6.17
N TYR A 100 -1.65 -9.11 6.56
CA TYR A 100 -2.15 -8.83 7.90
C TYR A 100 -2.34 -10.13 8.66
N THR A 101 -1.69 -10.27 9.79
CA THR A 101 -1.72 -11.49 10.60
C THR A 101 -2.22 -11.18 12.01
N ILE A 102 -3.16 -11.97 12.49
CA ILE A 102 -3.68 -11.85 13.85
C ILE A 102 -3.19 -13.03 14.68
N ASN A 103 -2.59 -12.73 15.82
CA ASN A 103 -2.20 -13.72 16.80
C ASN A 103 -2.70 -13.25 18.17
N LYS A 104 -3.73 -13.90 18.69
CA LYS A 104 -4.43 -13.48 19.92
C LYS A 104 -4.97 -12.06 19.73
N ASN A 105 -4.48 -11.08 20.52
CA ASN A 105 -4.90 -9.68 20.39
C ASN A 105 -3.82 -8.82 19.73
N GLU A 106 -2.92 -9.45 18.96
CA GLU A 106 -1.87 -8.74 18.23
C GLU A 106 -2.16 -8.77 16.73
N LEU A 107 -2.04 -7.60 16.10
CA LEU A 107 -2.10 -7.46 14.65
C LEU A 107 -0.70 -7.15 14.13
N THR A 108 -0.22 -7.98 13.20
CA THR A 108 1.07 -7.76 12.56
C THR A 108 0.83 -7.43 11.08
N THR A 109 1.44 -6.34 10.61
CA THR A 109 1.44 -5.99 9.20
C THR A 109 2.82 -6.29 8.63
N THR A 110 2.88 -7.13 7.61
CA THR A 110 4.13 -7.51 6.96
C THR A 110 4.16 -6.94 5.56
N TYR A 111 5.24 -6.26 5.22
CA TYR A 111 5.49 -5.73 3.88
C TYR A 111 6.68 -6.46 3.28
N LYS A 112 6.54 -6.87 2.02
CA LYS A 112 7.63 -7.51 1.30
C LYS A 112 7.71 -6.92 -0.10
N VAL A 113 8.85 -6.34 -0.44
CA VAL A 113 9.09 -5.80 -1.77
C VAL A 113 10.14 -6.67 -2.45
N ILE A 114 9.80 -7.19 -3.61
CA ILE A 114 10.72 -7.99 -4.41
C ILE A 114 11.11 -7.17 -5.63
N ASN A 115 12.40 -6.96 -5.81
CA ASN A 115 12.93 -6.28 -6.99
C ASN A 115 12.95 -7.29 -8.14
N LYS A 116 12.16 -7.03 -9.18
CA LYS A 116 12.08 -7.85 -10.38
C LYS A 116 12.84 -7.24 -11.55
N ASP A 117 13.44 -6.08 -11.32
CA ASP A 117 14.24 -5.41 -12.34
C ASP A 117 15.67 -5.92 -12.31
N LYS A 118 16.40 -5.74 -13.43
CA LYS A 118 17.79 -6.18 -13.52
C LYS A 118 18.71 -5.26 -12.74
N ASN A 119 18.28 -4.02 -12.52
CA ASN A 119 19.08 -3.01 -11.82
C ASN A 119 18.61 -2.87 -10.38
N CYS A 120 19.49 -2.37 -9.53
CA CYS A 120 19.13 -2.06 -8.15
C CYS A 120 18.19 -0.86 -8.14
N VAL A 121 17.13 -0.98 -7.37
CA VAL A 121 16.13 0.10 -7.20
C VAL A 121 16.61 1.11 -6.17
#